data_ef15a94918bee00f427980a3d80cfefb
#
_entry.id   ef15a94918bee00f427980a3d80cfefb
#
_cell.length_a   1.000
_cell.length_b   1.000
_cell.length_c   1.000
_cell.angle_alpha   90.00
_cell.angle_beta   90.00
_cell.angle_gamma   90.00
#
_symmetry.space_group_name_H-M   'P 1'
#
loop_
_entity.id
_entity.type
_entity.pdbx_description
1 polymer ?
#
loop_
_entity_poly.entity_id
_entity_poly.type
_entity_poly.pdbx_seq_one_letter_code
_entity_poly.pdbx_strand_id
1 'polypeptide(L)'
;ILATFLLIPLQAQEKVYTVDNLPKVHLQNKMQYVCNPAGILSQAACDTIDTMLHALEQQTGIETVVAIVPSIGDMECFDFCHQLLNQWGVGKKGKDNGLVILLVTDQRCIQFYTGYGLEGVLPDAICKRIQTKYMIPYLKDGNWNEGMVAGIRATCQRLDGSMENESLSESNNESMDFIFAVILFAVIGVGIAFFAARNQSRCPKCGKHALQRTGSRLVSRVNGVKTEDVTYTCKNCGNTIIRRQQSYDSDYHNRGGGGGGPFIGGFGGSGGGFSGGSFGGGMGGGG
;
A
#
# COMPACT_ATOMS: atom_id res chain seq x y z
N ILE A 1 -14.40 -47.43 -42.76
CA ILE A 1 -13.26 -46.47 -42.68
C ILE A 1 -13.83 -45.22 -41.99
N LEU A 2 -13.61 -45.12 -40.69
CA LEU A 2 -14.05 -43.96 -39.88
C LEU A 2 -12.94 -42.91 -39.94
N ALA A 3 -13.19 -41.80 -40.65
CA ALA A 3 -12.27 -40.66 -40.65
C ALA A 3 -12.48 -39.81 -39.41
N THR A 4 -11.64 -39.96 -38.41
CA THR A 4 -11.55 -39.08 -37.27
C THR A 4 -10.97 -37.74 -37.70
N PHE A 5 -11.85 -36.72 -37.78
CA PHE A 5 -11.45 -35.32 -38.01
C PHE A 5 -10.85 -34.78 -36.70
N LEU A 6 -9.53 -34.67 -36.67
CA LEU A 6 -8.82 -34.02 -35.58
C LEU A 6 -9.08 -32.50 -35.70
N LEU A 7 -9.98 -31.98 -34.89
CA LEU A 7 -10.14 -30.53 -34.65
C LEU A 7 -8.92 -30.06 -33.85
N ILE A 8 -7.90 -29.56 -34.56
CA ILE A 8 -6.79 -28.83 -33.94
C ILE A 8 -7.36 -27.47 -33.51
N PRO A 9 -7.36 -27.09 -32.21
CA PRO A 9 -7.73 -25.75 -31.82
C PRO A 9 -6.71 -24.79 -32.42
N LEU A 10 -7.17 -23.92 -33.31
CA LEU A 10 -6.42 -22.78 -33.82
C LEU A 10 -6.22 -21.83 -32.65
N GLN A 11 -5.12 -21.96 -31.94
CA GLN A 11 -4.71 -20.96 -30.96
C GLN A 11 -4.42 -19.68 -31.72
N ALA A 12 -5.32 -18.71 -31.60
CA ALA A 12 -5.06 -17.36 -32.08
C ALA A 12 -3.85 -16.82 -31.29
N GLN A 13 -2.71 -16.74 -31.94
CA GLN A 13 -1.49 -16.17 -31.40
C GLN A 13 -1.78 -14.69 -31.15
N GLU A 14 -1.85 -14.27 -29.86
CA GLU A 14 -2.06 -12.88 -29.51
C GLU A 14 -0.97 -12.03 -30.14
N LYS A 15 -1.37 -10.99 -30.85
CA LYS A 15 -0.44 -10.11 -31.55
C LYS A 15 0.35 -9.31 -30.51
N VAL A 16 1.67 -9.48 -30.52
CA VAL A 16 2.59 -8.69 -29.70
C VAL A 16 2.82 -7.34 -30.38
N TYR A 17 2.65 -6.27 -29.59
CA TYR A 17 2.88 -4.91 -30.04
C TYR A 17 4.22 -4.39 -29.51
N THR A 18 4.91 -3.66 -30.38
CA THR A 18 6.16 -2.94 -30.08
C THR A 18 5.93 -1.45 -30.37
N VAL A 19 6.79 -0.59 -29.87
CA VAL A 19 6.69 0.86 -30.15
C VAL A 19 6.75 1.17 -31.64
N ASP A 20 7.48 0.35 -32.42
CA ASP A 20 7.65 0.54 -33.86
C ASP A 20 6.41 0.11 -34.65
N ASN A 21 5.67 -0.91 -34.20
CA ASN A 21 4.51 -1.43 -34.92
C ASN A 21 3.17 -0.85 -34.46
N LEU A 22 3.18 0.01 -33.40
CA LEU A 22 1.99 0.73 -32.98
C LEU A 22 1.60 1.81 -34.01
N PRO A 23 0.30 1.95 -34.34
CA PRO A 23 -0.17 3.03 -35.21
C PRO A 23 0.00 4.39 -34.52
N LYS A 24 0.73 5.30 -35.15
CA LYS A 24 0.92 6.68 -34.65
C LYS A 24 -0.32 7.52 -34.95
N VAL A 25 -1.40 7.29 -34.24
CA VAL A 25 -2.73 7.88 -34.52
C VAL A 25 -2.74 9.40 -34.49
N HIS A 26 -2.00 10.04 -33.61
CA HIS A 26 -1.90 11.49 -33.48
C HIS A 26 -1.22 12.18 -34.70
N LEU A 27 -0.37 11.45 -35.43
CA LEU A 27 0.21 11.97 -36.67
C LEU A 27 -0.80 11.95 -37.84
N GLN A 28 -1.77 11.04 -37.79
CA GLN A 28 -2.82 10.91 -38.80
C GLN A 28 -3.99 11.85 -38.52
N ASN A 29 -4.36 11.98 -37.25
CA ASN A 29 -5.43 12.86 -36.81
C ASN A 29 -5.06 13.50 -35.43
N LYS A 30 -4.88 14.80 -35.40
CA LYS A 30 -4.51 15.57 -34.20
C LYS A 30 -5.53 15.52 -33.05
N MET A 31 -6.73 15.01 -33.33
CA MET A 31 -7.76 14.82 -32.32
C MET A 31 -7.80 13.37 -31.78
N GLN A 32 -6.90 12.51 -32.22
CA GLN A 32 -6.80 11.14 -31.74
C GLN A 32 -5.59 10.97 -30.83
N TYR A 33 -5.85 10.62 -29.59
CA TYR A 33 -4.87 10.38 -28.53
C TYR A 33 -4.80 8.90 -28.18
N VAL A 34 -5.87 8.14 -28.50
CA VAL A 34 -6.03 6.73 -28.14
C VAL A 34 -5.58 5.82 -29.27
N CYS A 35 -4.52 5.06 -29.03
CA CYS A 35 -4.05 3.98 -29.86
C CYS A 35 -4.62 2.65 -29.34
N ASN A 36 -5.67 2.14 -29.97
CA ASN A 36 -6.41 0.92 -29.59
C ASN A 36 -6.48 -0.07 -30.79
N PRO A 37 -5.35 -0.59 -31.26
CA PRO A 37 -5.29 -1.36 -32.53
C PRO A 37 -5.97 -2.72 -32.45
N ALA A 38 -6.18 -3.26 -31.24
CA ALA A 38 -6.85 -4.54 -31.01
C ALA A 38 -8.34 -4.39 -30.66
N GLY A 39 -8.87 -3.16 -30.56
CA GLY A 39 -10.28 -2.93 -30.26
C GLY A 39 -10.68 -3.36 -28.83
N ILE A 40 -9.76 -3.25 -27.87
CA ILE A 40 -10.01 -3.59 -26.46
C ILE A 40 -11.07 -2.64 -25.85
N LEU A 41 -10.95 -1.34 -26.15
CA LEU A 41 -11.98 -0.37 -25.84
C LEU A 41 -12.99 -0.24 -26.96
N SER A 42 -14.22 0.09 -26.60
CA SER A 42 -15.24 0.48 -27.56
C SER A 42 -14.89 1.84 -28.21
N GLN A 43 -15.40 2.06 -29.42
CA GLN A 43 -15.20 3.34 -30.10
C GLN A 43 -15.73 4.51 -29.28
N ALA A 44 -16.89 4.37 -28.64
CA ALA A 44 -17.48 5.40 -27.78
C ALA A 44 -16.59 5.78 -26.58
N ALA A 45 -15.88 4.79 -26.00
CA ALA A 45 -14.92 5.07 -24.93
C ALA A 45 -13.67 5.79 -25.47
N CYS A 46 -13.17 5.39 -26.64
CA CYS A 46 -12.06 6.08 -27.30
C CYS A 46 -12.43 7.55 -27.62
N ASP A 47 -13.59 7.79 -28.23
CA ASP A 47 -14.07 9.14 -28.58
C ASP A 47 -14.23 10.02 -27.33
N THR A 48 -14.70 9.44 -26.22
CA THR A 48 -14.81 10.15 -24.93
C THR A 48 -13.43 10.54 -24.40
N ILE A 49 -12.47 9.63 -24.44
CA ILE A 49 -11.09 9.87 -24.01
C ILE A 49 -10.43 10.92 -24.90
N ASP A 50 -10.54 10.77 -26.22
CA ASP A 50 -9.98 11.72 -27.19
C ASP A 50 -10.52 13.14 -26.95
N THR A 51 -11.83 13.28 -26.70
CA THR A 51 -12.45 14.58 -26.38
C THR A 51 -11.87 15.21 -25.12
N MET A 52 -11.70 14.43 -24.04
CA MET A 52 -11.14 14.92 -22.79
C MET A 52 -9.68 15.35 -22.95
N LEU A 53 -8.87 14.53 -23.63
CA LEU A 53 -7.46 14.82 -23.83
C LEU A 53 -7.24 15.98 -24.81
N HIS A 54 -8.10 16.14 -25.83
CA HIS A 54 -8.07 17.30 -26.69
C HIS A 54 -8.35 18.59 -25.93
N ALA A 55 -9.37 18.59 -25.07
CA ALA A 55 -9.67 19.73 -24.22
C ALA A 55 -8.50 20.07 -23.27
N LEU A 56 -7.88 19.05 -22.66
CA LEU A 56 -6.71 19.22 -21.79
C LEU A 56 -5.54 19.84 -22.55
N GLU A 57 -5.23 19.35 -23.74
CA GLU A 57 -4.14 19.88 -24.56
C GLU A 57 -4.37 21.34 -24.95
N GLN A 58 -5.60 21.71 -25.32
CA GLN A 58 -5.95 23.10 -25.64
C GLN A 58 -5.79 24.05 -24.47
N GLN A 59 -6.09 23.60 -23.25
CA GLN A 59 -6.01 24.41 -22.03
C GLN A 59 -4.58 24.50 -21.48
N THR A 60 -3.85 23.40 -21.46
CA THR A 60 -2.58 23.27 -20.74
C THR A 60 -1.38 23.13 -21.67
N GLY A 61 -1.62 22.73 -22.91
CA GLY A 61 -0.58 22.38 -23.89
C GLY A 61 0.13 21.07 -23.59
N ILE A 62 -0.38 20.25 -22.66
CA ILE A 62 0.15 18.90 -22.33
C ILE A 62 -0.17 17.95 -23.47
N GLU A 63 0.84 17.25 -23.96
CA GLU A 63 0.68 16.24 -25.01
C GLU A 63 0.55 14.86 -24.38
N THR A 64 -0.53 14.13 -24.71
CA THR A 64 -0.81 12.83 -24.14
C THR A 64 -0.95 11.77 -25.21
N VAL A 65 -0.46 10.55 -24.94
CA VAL A 65 -0.72 9.35 -25.75
C VAL A 65 -1.25 8.26 -24.83
N VAL A 66 -2.34 7.61 -25.26
CA VAL A 66 -2.92 6.47 -24.57
C VAL A 66 -2.76 5.24 -25.48
N ALA A 67 -1.96 4.27 -25.07
CA ALA A 67 -1.76 3.02 -25.78
C ALA A 67 -2.47 1.87 -25.06
N ILE A 68 -3.30 1.12 -25.80
CA ILE A 68 -4.08 0.01 -25.26
C ILE A 68 -3.86 -1.20 -26.15
N VAL A 69 -3.15 -2.18 -25.59
CA VAL A 69 -2.69 -3.36 -26.35
C VAL A 69 -2.92 -4.65 -25.56
N PRO A 70 -3.13 -5.78 -26.26
CA PRO A 70 -3.27 -7.06 -25.58
C PRO A 70 -1.94 -7.55 -24.99
N SER A 71 -0.83 -7.36 -25.68
CA SER A 71 0.49 -7.84 -25.26
C SER A 71 1.62 -6.97 -25.80
N ILE A 72 2.68 -6.81 -25.00
CA ILE A 72 3.96 -6.19 -25.35
C ILE A 72 5.13 -7.20 -25.30
N GLY A 73 4.81 -8.51 -25.23
CA GLY A 73 5.80 -9.56 -25.06
C GLY A 73 6.45 -9.52 -23.67
N ASP A 74 7.73 -9.76 -23.62
CA ASP A 74 8.50 -9.81 -22.37
C ASP A 74 8.98 -8.42 -21.88
N MET A 75 8.57 -7.34 -22.56
CA MET A 75 9.00 -5.99 -22.19
C MET A 75 8.26 -5.51 -20.94
N GLU A 76 8.97 -4.83 -20.05
CA GLU A 76 8.37 -4.16 -18.89
C GLU A 76 7.54 -2.95 -19.34
N CYS A 77 6.37 -2.76 -18.71
CA CYS A 77 5.45 -1.66 -19.06
C CYS A 77 6.12 -0.28 -18.94
N PHE A 78 6.98 -0.10 -17.95
CA PHE A 78 7.73 1.14 -17.76
C PHE A 78 8.66 1.43 -18.94
N ASP A 79 9.44 0.43 -19.36
CA ASP A 79 10.39 0.57 -20.47
C ASP A 79 9.67 0.83 -21.80
N PHE A 80 8.52 0.18 -21.99
CA PHE A 80 7.68 0.43 -23.15
C PHE A 80 7.18 1.88 -23.19
N CYS A 81 6.67 2.41 -22.06
CA CYS A 81 6.22 3.80 -21.98
C CYS A 81 7.35 4.79 -22.19
N HIS A 82 8.53 4.53 -21.61
CA HIS A 82 9.73 5.34 -21.80
C HIS A 82 10.16 5.40 -23.26
N GLN A 83 10.22 4.24 -23.91
CA GLN A 83 10.55 4.18 -25.34
C GLN A 83 9.49 4.88 -26.20
N LEU A 84 8.20 4.69 -25.88
CA LEU A 84 7.09 5.31 -26.61
C LEU A 84 7.17 6.84 -26.52
N LEU A 85 7.36 7.39 -25.33
CA LEU A 85 7.49 8.83 -25.12
C LEU A 85 8.65 9.42 -25.94
N ASN A 86 9.82 8.77 -25.88
CA ASN A 86 11.02 9.26 -26.55
C ASN A 86 10.96 9.10 -28.09
N GLN A 87 10.54 7.93 -28.58
CA GLN A 87 10.52 7.65 -30.02
C GLN A 87 9.39 8.40 -30.75
N TRP A 88 8.27 8.62 -30.07
CA TRP A 88 7.17 9.40 -30.66
C TRP A 88 7.34 10.88 -30.41
N GLY A 89 8.25 11.28 -29.53
CA GLY A 89 8.50 12.67 -29.17
C GLY A 89 7.29 13.30 -28.49
N VAL A 90 6.65 12.57 -27.58
CA VAL A 90 5.48 13.06 -26.86
C VAL A 90 5.89 14.14 -25.87
N GLY A 91 5.30 15.34 -26.00
CA GLY A 91 5.65 16.51 -25.21
C GLY A 91 6.45 17.53 -25.99
N LYS A 92 6.28 18.81 -25.61
CA LYS A 92 6.93 19.93 -26.29
C LYS A 92 8.38 20.04 -25.86
N LYS A 93 9.28 20.15 -26.82
CA LYS A 93 10.70 20.33 -26.58
C LYS A 93 10.97 21.52 -25.65
N GLY A 94 11.71 21.29 -24.57
CA GLY A 94 12.02 22.30 -23.55
C GLY A 94 10.92 22.56 -22.51
N LYS A 95 9.75 21.90 -22.65
CA LYS A 95 8.70 21.87 -21.62
C LYS A 95 8.61 20.51 -20.94
N ASP A 96 9.02 19.47 -21.63
CA ASP A 96 8.99 18.06 -21.18
C ASP A 96 7.64 17.65 -20.59
N ASN A 97 6.56 18.13 -21.20
CA ASN A 97 5.17 18.04 -20.75
C ASN A 97 4.39 16.93 -21.46
N GLY A 98 5.08 15.83 -21.76
CA GLY A 98 4.48 14.63 -22.34
C GLY A 98 3.93 13.69 -21.27
N LEU A 99 2.83 13.01 -21.59
CA LEU A 99 2.23 11.95 -20.77
C LEU A 99 1.94 10.74 -21.65
N VAL A 100 2.40 9.56 -21.22
CA VAL A 100 2.05 8.27 -21.80
C VAL A 100 1.25 7.46 -20.79
N ILE A 101 0.10 6.94 -21.21
CA ILE A 101 -0.72 6.01 -20.42
C ILE A 101 -0.81 4.72 -21.22
N LEU A 102 -0.34 3.61 -20.64
CA LEU A 102 -0.31 2.29 -21.27
C LEU A 102 -1.20 1.32 -20.49
N LEU A 103 -2.09 0.63 -21.20
CA LEU A 103 -2.82 -0.53 -20.69
C LEU A 103 -2.39 -1.76 -21.49
N VAL A 104 -1.91 -2.79 -20.77
CA VAL A 104 -1.55 -4.10 -21.33
C VAL A 104 -2.40 -5.16 -20.64
N THR A 105 -3.23 -5.86 -21.41
CA THR A 105 -4.26 -6.73 -20.81
C THR A 105 -3.76 -8.09 -20.38
N ASP A 106 -2.78 -8.69 -21.08
CA ASP A 106 -2.17 -9.98 -20.71
C ASP A 106 -1.36 -9.88 -19.40
N GLN A 107 -0.57 -8.83 -19.26
CA GLN A 107 0.21 -8.55 -18.06
C GLN A 107 -0.61 -7.89 -16.94
N ARG A 108 -1.88 -7.52 -17.22
CA ARG A 108 -2.75 -6.75 -16.32
C ARG A 108 -2.06 -5.50 -15.79
N CYS A 109 -1.35 -4.82 -16.69
CA CYS A 109 -0.54 -3.66 -16.37
C CYS A 109 -1.23 -2.38 -16.80
N ILE A 110 -1.28 -1.41 -15.92
CA ILE A 110 -1.58 -0.01 -16.23
C ILE A 110 -0.39 0.84 -15.78
N GLN A 111 0.23 1.54 -16.73
CA GLN A 111 1.42 2.33 -16.49
C GLN A 111 1.21 3.77 -16.96
N PHE A 112 1.63 4.72 -16.10
CA PHE A 112 1.74 6.13 -16.43
C PHE A 112 3.22 6.47 -16.53
N TYR A 113 3.58 7.25 -17.54
CA TYR A 113 4.93 7.77 -17.70
C TYR A 113 4.84 9.27 -18.03
N THR A 114 5.39 10.10 -17.13
CA THR A 114 5.34 11.56 -17.22
C THR A 114 6.68 12.11 -17.65
N GLY A 115 6.68 13.09 -18.54
CA GLY A 115 7.85 13.93 -18.75
C GLY A 115 8.16 14.78 -17.52
N TYR A 116 9.42 15.20 -17.40
CA TYR A 116 9.91 15.95 -16.23
C TYR A 116 9.09 17.22 -15.89
N GLY A 117 8.55 17.89 -16.92
CA GLY A 117 7.70 19.06 -16.73
C GLY A 117 6.36 18.80 -16.03
N LEU A 118 5.94 17.55 -15.93
CA LEU A 118 4.70 17.16 -15.27
C LEU A 118 4.89 16.63 -13.84
N GLU A 119 6.12 16.33 -13.41
CA GLU A 119 6.38 15.74 -12.10
C GLU A 119 5.88 16.59 -10.93
N GLY A 120 5.85 17.91 -11.08
CA GLY A 120 5.32 18.83 -10.05
C GLY A 120 3.81 18.73 -9.85
N VAL A 121 3.05 18.38 -10.91
CA VAL A 121 1.57 18.31 -10.88
C VAL A 121 1.08 16.85 -10.82
N LEU A 122 1.76 15.96 -11.53
CA LEU A 122 1.42 14.53 -11.66
C LEU A 122 2.61 13.65 -11.27
N PRO A 123 3.11 13.71 -10.01
CA PRO A 123 4.15 12.80 -9.54
C PRO A 123 3.65 11.37 -9.44
N ASP A 124 4.56 10.40 -9.37
CA ASP A 124 4.25 8.96 -9.31
C ASP A 124 3.23 8.58 -8.24
N ALA A 125 3.31 9.22 -7.07
CA ALA A 125 2.36 8.98 -5.99
C ALA A 125 0.91 9.33 -6.38
N ILE A 126 0.72 10.41 -7.14
CA ILE A 126 -0.59 10.81 -7.66
C ILE A 126 -1.03 9.88 -8.79
N CYS A 127 -0.13 9.50 -9.71
CA CYS A 127 -0.40 8.50 -10.74
C CYS A 127 -0.89 7.19 -10.09
N LYS A 128 -0.19 6.71 -9.07
CA LYS A 128 -0.56 5.51 -8.33
C LYS A 128 -1.92 5.63 -7.64
N ARG A 129 -2.23 6.78 -7.07
CA ARG A 129 -3.54 7.05 -6.46
C ARG A 129 -4.65 7.02 -7.49
N ILE A 130 -4.47 7.67 -8.66
CA ILE A 130 -5.44 7.64 -9.74
C ILE A 130 -5.68 6.21 -10.22
N GLN A 131 -4.61 5.44 -10.46
CA GLN A 131 -4.72 4.03 -10.83
C GLN A 131 -5.53 3.25 -9.80
N THR A 132 -5.18 3.37 -8.51
CA THR A 132 -5.78 2.57 -7.44
C THR A 132 -7.24 2.93 -7.19
N LYS A 133 -7.58 4.23 -7.20
CA LYS A 133 -8.92 4.71 -6.86
C LYS A 133 -9.89 4.63 -8.04
N TYR A 134 -9.44 4.99 -9.24
CA TYR A 134 -10.33 5.22 -10.38
C TYR A 134 -10.22 4.18 -11.50
N MET A 135 -9.11 3.40 -11.57
CA MET A 135 -8.90 2.46 -12.68
C MET A 135 -8.98 1.00 -12.23
N ILE A 136 -8.16 0.61 -11.26
CA ILE A 136 -8.00 -0.79 -10.84
C ILE A 136 -9.31 -1.46 -10.42
N PRO A 137 -10.27 -0.81 -9.72
CA PRO A 137 -11.54 -1.46 -9.38
C PRO A 137 -12.29 -1.98 -10.59
N TYR A 138 -12.31 -1.23 -11.70
CA TYR A 138 -12.95 -1.63 -12.96
C TYR A 138 -12.09 -2.61 -13.76
N LEU A 139 -10.77 -2.35 -13.85
CA LEU A 139 -9.86 -3.17 -14.65
C LEU A 139 -9.74 -4.60 -14.12
N LYS A 140 -9.85 -4.82 -12.81
CA LYS A 140 -9.86 -6.15 -12.21
C LYS A 140 -11.01 -7.03 -12.71
N ASP A 141 -12.15 -6.40 -12.98
CA ASP A 141 -13.37 -7.07 -13.43
C ASP A 141 -13.46 -7.14 -14.96
N GLY A 142 -12.41 -6.68 -15.67
CA GLY A 142 -12.37 -6.63 -17.14
C GLY A 142 -13.19 -5.49 -17.75
N ASN A 143 -13.66 -4.55 -16.95
CA ASN A 143 -14.40 -3.36 -17.41
C ASN A 143 -13.43 -2.29 -17.90
N TRP A 144 -12.78 -2.59 -19.06
CA TRP A 144 -11.71 -1.77 -19.63
C TRP A 144 -12.18 -0.35 -19.98
N ASN A 145 -13.38 -0.22 -20.54
CA ASN A 145 -13.96 1.07 -20.94
C ASN A 145 -14.10 2.01 -19.76
N GLU A 146 -14.80 1.56 -18.72
CA GLU A 146 -15.11 2.33 -17.53
C GLU A 146 -13.84 2.71 -16.76
N GLY A 147 -12.92 1.75 -16.62
CA GLY A 147 -11.65 1.95 -15.92
C GLY A 147 -10.77 2.99 -16.63
N MET A 148 -10.64 2.91 -17.94
CA MET A 148 -9.84 3.87 -18.70
C MET A 148 -10.50 5.26 -18.73
N VAL A 149 -11.79 5.35 -18.98
CA VAL A 149 -12.51 6.64 -19.00
C VAL A 149 -12.46 7.32 -17.62
N ALA A 150 -12.69 6.58 -16.53
CA ALA A 150 -12.66 7.14 -15.19
C ALA A 150 -11.25 7.62 -14.79
N GLY A 151 -10.23 6.81 -15.07
CA GLY A 151 -8.84 7.17 -14.76
C GLY A 151 -8.34 8.36 -15.56
N ILE A 152 -8.63 8.41 -16.86
CA ILE A 152 -8.22 9.54 -17.71
C ILE A 152 -8.96 10.81 -17.31
N ARG A 153 -10.24 10.73 -16.96
CA ARG A 153 -10.98 11.87 -16.42
C ARG A 153 -10.34 12.42 -15.16
N ALA A 154 -10.00 11.57 -14.20
CA ALA A 154 -9.31 11.97 -12.97
C ALA A 154 -7.93 12.58 -13.27
N THR A 155 -7.22 12.06 -14.28
CA THR A 155 -5.93 12.60 -14.73
C THR A 155 -6.10 14.00 -15.33
N CYS A 156 -7.08 14.21 -16.21
CA CYS A 156 -7.38 15.51 -16.77
C CYS A 156 -7.72 16.52 -15.69
N GLN A 157 -8.60 16.17 -14.75
CA GLN A 157 -8.99 17.04 -13.63
C GLN A 157 -7.80 17.41 -12.72
N ARG A 158 -6.82 16.53 -12.60
CA ARG A 158 -5.59 16.81 -11.86
C ARG A 158 -4.70 17.79 -12.62
N LEU A 159 -4.59 17.62 -13.94
CA LEU A 159 -3.71 18.41 -14.79
C LEU A 159 -4.26 19.79 -15.14
N ASP A 160 -5.58 19.95 -15.22
CA ASP A 160 -6.25 21.24 -15.46
C ASP A 160 -6.49 22.05 -14.16
N GLY A 161 -6.18 21.45 -13.00
CA GLY A 161 -6.36 22.08 -11.68
C GLY A 161 -7.80 22.08 -11.17
N SER A 162 -8.76 21.45 -11.88
CA SER A 162 -10.16 21.36 -11.46
C SER A 162 -10.40 20.32 -10.37
N MET A 163 -9.46 19.38 -10.20
CA MET A 163 -9.41 18.52 -9.02
C MET A 163 -8.94 19.40 -7.86
N GLU A 164 -9.87 20.02 -7.15
CA GLU A 164 -9.56 20.67 -5.87
C GLU A 164 -8.70 19.69 -5.06
N ASN A 165 -7.72 20.24 -4.34
CA ASN A 165 -6.87 19.48 -3.44
C ASN A 165 -7.78 18.61 -2.54
N GLU A 166 -8.15 17.42 -3.02
CA GLU A 166 -8.45 16.29 -2.16
C GLU A 166 -7.11 16.02 -1.45
N SER A 167 -6.80 17.03 -0.61
CA SER A 167 -5.69 17.02 0.29
C SER A 167 -5.73 15.68 1.01
N LEU A 168 -4.62 15.05 1.12
CA LEU A 168 -4.11 14.18 2.20
C LEU A 168 -5.09 13.75 3.33
N SER A 169 -6.37 14.17 3.31
CA SER A 169 -7.39 13.91 4.33
C SER A 169 -8.02 12.51 4.23
N GLU A 170 -7.98 11.84 3.09
CA GLU A 170 -8.51 10.47 3.01
C GLU A 170 -7.55 9.39 3.54
N SER A 171 -6.24 9.69 3.62
CA SER A 171 -5.28 8.82 4.33
C SER A 171 -5.48 8.84 5.86
N ASN A 172 -6.22 9.82 6.40
CA ASN A 172 -6.43 9.96 7.82
C ASN A 172 -7.55 9.08 8.38
N ASN A 173 -8.49 8.59 7.56
CA ASN A 173 -9.58 7.77 8.06
C ASN A 173 -9.11 6.36 8.43
N GLU A 174 -8.26 5.71 7.62
CA GLU A 174 -7.70 4.40 8.00
C GLU A 174 -6.75 4.52 9.21
N SER A 175 -5.97 5.59 9.29
CA SER A 175 -5.11 5.85 10.45
C SER A 175 -5.89 6.29 11.68
N MET A 176 -7.01 7.02 11.52
CA MET A 176 -7.89 7.39 12.64
C MET A 176 -8.60 6.16 13.19
N ASP A 177 -9.11 5.26 12.37
CA ASP A 177 -9.73 4.01 12.82
C ASP A 177 -8.71 3.12 13.55
N PHE A 178 -7.48 3.05 13.08
CA PHE A 178 -6.41 2.35 13.76
C PHE A 178 -6.07 3.00 15.13
N ILE A 179 -5.98 4.32 15.18
CA ILE A 179 -5.73 5.07 16.43
C ILE A 179 -6.88 4.87 17.43
N PHE A 180 -8.14 4.95 16.95
CA PHE A 180 -9.30 4.65 17.82
C PHE A 180 -9.28 3.21 18.33
N ALA A 181 -8.91 2.23 17.50
CA ALA A 181 -8.77 0.85 17.93
C ALA A 181 -7.68 0.72 19.01
N VAL A 182 -6.51 1.33 18.82
CA VAL A 182 -5.41 1.30 19.79
C VAL A 182 -5.82 1.95 21.11
N ILE A 183 -6.49 3.11 21.08
CA ILE A 183 -7.00 3.79 22.27
C ILE A 183 -8.04 2.91 22.99
N LEU A 184 -8.96 2.31 22.24
CA LEU A 184 -9.97 1.41 22.78
C LEU A 184 -9.34 0.21 23.50
N PHE A 185 -8.36 -0.45 22.88
CA PHE A 185 -7.60 -1.54 23.50
C PHE A 185 -6.83 -1.11 24.73
N ALA A 186 -6.22 0.09 24.70
CA ALA A 186 -5.53 0.65 25.87
C ALA A 186 -6.51 0.90 27.04
N VAL A 187 -7.67 1.48 26.77
CA VAL A 187 -8.71 1.74 27.79
C VAL A 187 -9.23 0.42 28.38
N ILE A 188 -9.50 -0.58 27.53
CA ILE A 188 -9.92 -1.91 27.98
C ILE A 188 -8.83 -2.55 28.82
N GLY A 189 -7.57 -2.49 28.39
CA GLY A 189 -6.41 -3.02 29.13
C GLY A 189 -6.25 -2.40 30.51
N VAL A 190 -6.34 -1.06 30.59
CA VAL A 190 -6.30 -0.33 31.86
C VAL A 190 -7.51 -0.69 32.75
N GLY A 191 -8.70 -0.83 32.16
CA GLY A 191 -9.90 -1.26 32.88
C GLY A 191 -9.76 -2.66 33.48
N ILE A 192 -9.24 -3.62 32.72
CA ILE A 192 -8.98 -4.99 33.18
C ILE A 192 -7.92 -4.98 34.30
N ALA A 193 -6.82 -4.24 34.12
CA ALA A 193 -5.76 -4.12 35.14
C ALA A 193 -6.29 -3.51 36.43
N PHE A 194 -7.09 -2.45 36.32
CA PHE A 194 -7.74 -1.81 37.47
C PHE A 194 -8.71 -2.76 38.19
N PHE A 195 -9.52 -3.48 37.42
CA PHE A 195 -10.44 -4.47 37.99
C PHE A 195 -9.71 -5.62 38.67
N ALA A 196 -8.63 -6.13 38.05
CA ALA A 196 -7.79 -7.17 38.65
C ALA A 196 -7.11 -6.71 39.91
N ALA A 197 -6.54 -5.50 39.95
CA ALA A 197 -5.90 -4.91 41.12
C ALA A 197 -6.92 -4.70 42.26
N ARG A 198 -8.12 -4.24 41.91
CA ARG A 198 -9.22 -4.07 42.89
C ARG A 198 -9.66 -5.41 43.46
N ASN A 199 -9.73 -6.45 42.67
CA ASN A 199 -10.12 -7.79 43.12
C ASN A 199 -9.05 -8.45 43.99
N GLN A 200 -7.76 -8.15 43.74
CA GLN A 200 -6.64 -8.66 44.57
C GLN A 200 -6.63 -8.07 46.02
N SER A 201 -7.15 -6.87 46.20
CA SER A 201 -7.24 -6.22 47.52
C SER A 201 -8.43 -6.68 48.35
N ARG A 202 -9.31 -7.51 47.84
CA ARG A 202 -10.52 -7.99 48.50
C ARG A 202 -10.23 -9.11 49.51
N CYS A 203 -10.67 -8.93 50.73
CA CYS A 203 -10.54 -9.95 51.77
C CYS A 203 -11.54 -11.08 51.53
N PRO A 204 -11.13 -12.38 51.49
CA PRO A 204 -12.04 -13.50 51.26
C PRO A 204 -13.03 -13.71 52.42
N LYS A 205 -12.71 -13.25 53.65
CA LYS A 205 -13.56 -13.43 54.84
C LYS A 205 -14.63 -12.37 54.98
N CYS A 206 -14.28 -11.10 54.76
CA CYS A 206 -15.23 -9.98 55.02
C CYS A 206 -15.64 -9.23 53.74
N GLY A 207 -15.10 -9.58 52.56
CA GLY A 207 -15.44 -8.98 51.26
C GLY A 207 -14.93 -7.55 51.05
N LYS A 208 -14.35 -6.89 52.08
CA LYS A 208 -13.87 -5.51 51.98
C LYS A 208 -12.48 -5.42 51.38
N HIS A 209 -12.18 -4.32 50.69
CA HIS A 209 -10.88 -4.02 50.09
C HIS A 209 -9.92 -3.44 51.15
N ALA A 210 -9.48 -4.25 52.09
CA ALA A 210 -8.70 -3.85 53.25
C ALA A 210 -7.48 -4.74 53.50
N LEU A 211 -7.04 -5.52 52.50
CA LEU A 211 -5.83 -6.34 52.64
C LEU A 211 -4.58 -5.46 52.52
N GLN A 212 -3.69 -5.55 53.50
CA GLN A 212 -2.37 -4.93 53.49
C GLN A 212 -1.27 -5.99 53.57
N ARG A 213 -0.16 -5.73 52.85
CA ARG A 213 1.06 -6.53 52.96
C ARG A 213 1.71 -6.29 54.30
N THR A 214 1.85 -7.31 55.11
CA THR A 214 2.45 -7.25 56.44
C THR A 214 3.82 -7.91 56.51
N GLY A 215 4.15 -8.78 55.57
CA GLY A 215 5.47 -9.40 55.51
C GLY A 215 5.70 -10.18 54.22
N SER A 216 6.95 -10.54 53.99
CA SER A 216 7.31 -11.47 52.90
C SER A 216 8.42 -12.41 53.35
N ARG A 217 8.38 -13.65 52.92
CA ARG A 217 9.41 -14.67 53.16
C ARG A 217 9.88 -15.24 51.83
N LEU A 218 11.19 -15.18 51.61
CA LEU A 218 11.81 -15.80 50.43
C LEU A 218 11.70 -17.34 50.55
N VAL A 219 11.14 -17.98 49.53
CA VAL A 219 10.96 -19.43 49.46
C VAL A 219 12.06 -20.06 48.59
N SER A 220 12.31 -19.49 47.41
CA SER A 220 13.34 -19.98 46.50
C SER A 220 13.85 -18.90 45.57
N ARG A 221 15.07 -19.10 45.06
CA ARG A 221 15.70 -18.28 44.03
C ARG A 221 16.35 -19.21 43.01
N VAL A 222 15.79 -19.34 41.84
CA VAL A 222 16.25 -20.24 40.78
C VAL A 222 16.24 -19.49 39.45
N ASN A 223 17.34 -19.53 38.72
CA ASN A 223 17.50 -18.94 37.37
C ASN A 223 17.06 -17.47 37.28
N GLY A 224 17.41 -16.66 38.28
CA GLY A 224 17.03 -15.23 38.26
C GLY A 224 15.55 -14.97 38.59
N VAL A 225 14.78 -15.99 38.96
CA VAL A 225 13.41 -15.85 39.48
C VAL A 225 13.37 -16.05 40.97
N LYS A 226 12.85 -15.05 41.65
CA LYS A 226 12.67 -15.00 43.10
C LYS A 226 11.22 -15.35 43.41
N THR A 227 11.00 -16.40 44.22
CA THR A 227 9.68 -16.80 44.71
C THR A 227 9.55 -16.42 46.19
N GLU A 228 8.55 -15.60 46.47
CA GLU A 228 8.28 -15.13 47.84
C GLU A 228 6.86 -15.49 48.25
N ASP A 229 6.69 -15.93 49.49
CA ASP A 229 5.39 -16.03 50.14
C ASP A 229 5.12 -14.69 50.85
N VAL A 230 4.15 -13.93 50.33
CA VAL A 230 3.76 -12.63 50.85
C VAL A 230 2.53 -12.76 51.72
N THR A 231 2.66 -12.28 52.93
CA THR A 231 1.59 -12.29 53.96
C THR A 231 0.79 -11.00 53.88
N TYR A 232 -0.52 -11.14 53.77
CA TYR A 232 -1.47 -10.03 53.74
C TYR A 232 -2.40 -10.16 54.98
N THR A 233 -2.60 -9.05 55.69
CA THR A 233 -3.55 -8.99 56.82
C THR A 233 -4.64 -8.00 56.52
N CYS A 234 -5.90 -8.38 56.76
CA CYS A 234 -7.04 -7.50 56.57
C CYS A 234 -7.20 -6.53 57.73
N LYS A 235 -7.11 -5.24 57.47
CA LYS A 235 -7.33 -4.19 58.51
C LYS A 235 -8.72 -4.21 59.16
N ASN A 236 -9.73 -4.74 58.48
CA ASN A 236 -11.09 -4.71 58.96
C ASN A 236 -11.45 -5.92 59.83
N CYS A 237 -10.96 -7.11 59.54
CA CYS A 237 -11.34 -8.35 60.26
C CYS A 237 -10.17 -9.16 60.78
N GLY A 238 -8.92 -8.68 60.64
CA GLY A 238 -7.72 -9.35 61.14
C GLY A 238 -7.33 -10.64 60.38
N ASN A 239 -8.10 -11.06 59.36
CA ASN A 239 -7.83 -12.28 58.62
C ASN A 239 -6.50 -12.18 57.88
N THR A 240 -5.65 -13.21 58.02
CA THR A 240 -4.33 -13.27 57.38
C THR A 240 -4.37 -14.31 56.27
N ILE A 241 -3.85 -13.94 55.08
CA ILE A 241 -3.70 -14.80 53.93
C ILE A 241 -2.28 -14.75 53.40
N ILE A 242 -1.77 -15.88 52.88
CA ILE A 242 -0.45 -15.96 52.27
C ILE A 242 -0.66 -16.16 50.77
N ARG A 243 0.03 -15.35 49.97
CA ARG A 243 0.03 -15.47 48.49
C ARG A 243 1.46 -15.66 48.01
N ARG A 244 1.69 -16.67 47.19
CA ARG A 244 2.98 -16.90 46.52
C ARG A 244 3.10 -15.99 45.33
N GLN A 245 4.19 -15.23 45.30
CA GLN A 245 4.51 -14.33 44.17
C GLN A 245 5.88 -14.67 43.60
N GLN A 246 6.01 -14.54 42.29
CA GLN A 246 7.28 -14.68 41.57
C GLN A 246 7.64 -13.32 40.99
N SER A 247 8.90 -12.93 41.15
CA SER A 247 9.47 -11.72 40.58
C SER A 247 10.85 -11.98 40.01
N TYR A 248 11.26 -11.21 39.02
CA TYR A 248 12.65 -11.26 38.54
C TYR A 248 13.57 -10.60 39.61
N ASP A 249 14.71 -11.22 39.83
CA ASP A 249 15.71 -10.75 40.75
C ASP A 249 16.63 -9.72 40.07
N SER A 250 16.48 -8.46 40.40
CA SER A 250 17.31 -7.38 39.86
C SER A 250 18.78 -7.52 40.21
N ASP A 251 19.11 -8.26 41.29
CA ASP A 251 20.48 -8.45 41.76
C ASP A 251 21.19 -9.61 41.07
N TYR A 252 20.47 -10.40 40.26
CA TYR A 252 21.05 -11.55 39.54
C TYR A 252 22.07 -11.14 38.50
N HIS A 253 21.86 -9.99 37.82
CA HIS A 253 22.78 -9.46 36.81
C HIS A 253 24.07 -8.85 37.42
N ASN A 254 24.09 -8.51 38.69
CA ASN A 254 25.21 -7.84 39.32
C ASN A 254 26.22 -8.77 39.98
N ARG A 255 25.95 -10.11 40.01
CA ARG A 255 26.83 -11.10 40.66
C ARG A 255 27.56 -12.06 39.75
N GLY A 256 27.37 -11.93 38.43
CA GLY A 256 28.03 -12.82 37.45
C GLY A 256 28.83 -12.00 36.44
N GLY A 257 30.15 -11.87 36.66
CA GLY A 257 31.02 -11.37 35.61
C GLY A 257 31.13 -12.39 34.46
N GLY A 258 30.95 -11.91 33.20
CA GLY A 258 31.34 -12.65 31.98
C GLY A 258 30.21 -13.03 31.06
N GLY A 259 30.01 -12.24 29.99
CA GLY A 259 29.65 -12.72 28.66
C GLY A 259 28.20 -13.11 28.43
N GLY A 260 27.51 -12.32 27.61
CA GLY A 260 26.30 -12.73 26.91
C GLY A 260 25.04 -11.96 27.37
N GLY A 261 24.75 -10.84 26.70
CA GLY A 261 23.49 -10.12 26.89
C GLY A 261 22.29 -10.96 26.47
N PRO A 262 21.20 -10.94 27.23
CA PRO A 262 19.97 -11.58 26.80
C PRO A 262 19.29 -10.72 25.72
N PHE A 263 19.13 -11.33 24.56
CA PHE A 263 18.22 -10.86 23.52
C PHE A 263 16.81 -10.76 24.13
N ILE A 264 16.29 -9.55 24.19
CA ILE A 264 14.86 -9.35 24.44
C ILE A 264 14.15 -9.85 23.19
N GLY A 265 13.52 -11.02 23.31
CA GLY A 265 12.67 -11.59 22.28
C GLY A 265 11.49 -10.67 22.02
N GLY A 266 11.57 -9.90 20.94
CA GLY A 266 10.45 -9.17 20.41
C GLY A 266 9.40 -10.15 19.89
N PHE A 267 8.16 -9.86 20.21
CA PHE A 267 6.99 -10.54 19.65
C PHE A 267 7.08 -10.54 18.12
N GLY A 268 7.27 -11.71 17.52
CA GLY A 268 7.24 -11.92 16.08
C GLY A 268 5.83 -11.82 15.56
N GLY A 269 5.47 -10.66 15.01
CA GLY A 269 4.35 -10.51 14.10
C GLY A 269 4.81 -10.95 12.71
N SER A 270 4.26 -12.06 12.20
CA SER A 270 4.40 -12.48 10.82
C SER A 270 3.63 -11.48 9.93
N GLY A 271 4.34 -10.52 9.36
CA GLY A 271 3.86 -9.64 8.32
C GLY A 271 4.78 -9.78 7.11
N GLY A 272 4.24 -10.34 6.02
CA GLY A 272 4.95 -10.45 4.75
C GLY A 272 5.39 -9.08 4.25
N GLY A 273 6.69 -8.83 4.28
CA GLY A 273 7.30 -7.63 3.76
C GLY A 273 7.36 -7.70 2.24
N PHE A 274 6.68 -6.78 1.57
CA PHE A 274 6.98 -6.43 0.19
C PHE A 274 8.29 -5.65 0.18
N SER A 275 9.30 -6.22 -0.47
CA SER A 275 10.59 -5.56 -0.74
C SER A 275 10.36 -4.42 -1.72
N GLY A 276 10.35 -3.19 -1.23
CA GLY A 276 10.42 -2.01 -2.06
C GLY A 276 11.85 -1.83 -2.55
N GLY A 277 12.06 -1.92 -3.88
CA GLY A 277 13.33 -1.62 -4.51
C GLY A 277 13.74 -0.17 -4.26
N SER A 278 14.92 -0.01 -3.71
CA SER A 278 15.60 1.28 -3.52
C SER A 278 16.08 1.79 -4.87
N PHE A 279 15.53 2.92 -5.32
CA PHE A 279 16.06 3.64 -6.48
C PHE A 279 17.20 4.57 -6.01
N GLY A 280 18.44 4.11 -6.18
CA GLY A 280 19.60 4.94 -6.06
C GLY A 280 19.72 5.84 -7.30
N GLY A 281 19.55 7.16 -7.12
CA GLY A 281 19.84 8.15 -8.13
C GLY A 281 21.34 8.20 -8.42
N GLY A 282 21.73 7.85 -9.65
CA GLY A 282 23.08 8.08 -10.20
C GLY A 282 23.13 9.40 -10.92
N MET A 283 23.74 10.42 -10.32
CA MET A 283 24.23 11.59 -11.05
C MET A 283 25.40 11.17 -11.93
N GLY A 284 25.26 11.37 -13.24
CA GLY A 284 26.35 11.32 -14.19
C GLY A 284 26.41 12.63 -14.96
N GLY A 285 27.23 13.56 -14.52
CA GLY A 285 27.59 14.74 -15.28
C GLY A 285 28.72 14.42 -16.25
N GLY A 286 28.80 15.19 -17.33
CA GLY A 286 30.05 15.34 -18.05
C GLY A 286 29.97 15.37 -19.57
N GLY A 287 30.30 16.46 -20.16
CA GLY A 287 30.82 16.59 -21.52
C GLY A 287 29.91 17.24 -22.51
#